data_9cfd07d769dacff3055a65529ca2909f
#
_entry.id   9cfd07d769dacff3055a65529ca2909f
#
_cell.length_a   1.000
_cell.length_b   1.000
_cell.length_c   1.000
_cell.angle_alpha   90.00
_cell.angle_beta   90.00
_cell.angle_gamma   90.00
#
_symmetry.space_group_name_H-M   'P 1'
#
loop_
_entity.id
_entity.type
_entity.pdbx_description
1 polymer ?
#
loop_
_entity_poly.entity_id
_entity_poly.type
_entity_poly.pdbx_seq_one_letter_code
_entity_poly.pdbx_strand_id
1 'polypeptide(L)'
;MKVITGGVTAAKGFEAAGVEAAIKYKNRKDMAIIYSKKPCVMAGTFTNNVVKAAPVLWDKKVVEESPYGQAVIVNAGIANACTGKEGYEYCRKTALRASEALGIPEESVLAASTGVIGMQLPIDRIEAGIEKLVKAKTDTIEAGTQAAEAIMTTDTHSKQAAVEIEIGGVKVTLGGMSKGSGMIHPNMCTMLAFLTTDAVISKEALTKIVKEDVEDTFNMISVDGDTSTNDTLLVMANGMAGNEEIKEGTPEFEAFKEAVHYINETLAKMMAGDGEGATALIEAKVIGAATKEEAKILSKSVVCSSLTKAAVYGHDANFGRMICALGYSGVSFDPDKIELFFESKAGRIQVFKDGVSTNYDEEEASRILAQPEVTILADMKMGTKEATAWGCDLTYDYVKINADYRS
;
A
#
# COMPACT_ATOMS: atom_id res chain seq x y z
N MET A 1 -21.31 5.02 1.43
CA MET A 1 -20.28 4.02 1.79
C MET A 1 -20.37 3.69 3.27
N LYS A 2 -20.20 2.42 3.66
CA LYS A 2 -20.20 1.93 5.04
C LYS A 2 -18.93 1.12 5.28
N VAL A 3 -18.12 1.50 6.27
CA VAL A 3 -16.97 0.74 6.72
C VAL A 3 -17.43 -0.52 7.46
N ILE A 4 -16.83 -1.66 7.13
CA ILE A 4 -17.14 -2.96 7.74
C ILE A 4 -15.85 -3.66 8.18
N THR A 5 -15.98 -4.64 9.06
CA THR A 5 -14.86 -5.50 9.46
C THR A 5 -14.54 -6.50 8.35
N GLY A 6 -13.24 -6.68 8.03
CA GLY A 6 -12.78 -7.68 7.06
C GLY A 6 -11.61 -7.17 6.22
N GLY A 7 -11.24 -7.98 5.28
CA GLY A 7 -10.18 -7.76 4.29
C GLY A 7 -10.57 -8.46 2.98
N VAL A 8 -9.65 -9.19 2.36
CA VAL A 8 -9.84 -9.82 1.05
C VAL A 8 -10.97 -10.88 0.98
N THR A 9 -11.46 -11.35 2.10
CA THR A 9 -12.60 -12.29 2.17
C THR A 9 -13.95 -11.59 2.42
N ALA A 10 -13.98 -10.25 2.54
CA ALA A 10 -15.23 -9.52 2.78
C ALA A 10 -16.16 -9.57 1.57
N ALA A 11 -15.62 -9.49 0.36
CA ALA A 11 -16.37 -9.56 -0.87
C ALA A 11 -16.86 -10.98 -1.15
N LYS A 12 -18.10 -11.11 -1.61
CA LYS A 12 -18.74 -12.39 -1.87
C LYS A 12 -17.95 -13.24 -2.86
N GLY A 13 -17.73 -14.51 -2.52
CA GLY A 13 -17.09 -15.50 -3.40
C GLY A 13 -15.57 -15.49 -3.36
N PHE A 14 -14.94 -14.72 -2.50
CA PHE A 14 -13.52 -14.81 -2.22
C PHE A 14 -13.23 -15.69 -1.01
N GLU A 15 -12.21 -16.51 -1.13
CA GLU A 15 -11.64 -17.36 -0.08
C GLU A 15 -10.16 -17.01 0.10
N ALA A 16 -9.64 -17.17 1.30
CA ALA A 16 -8.23 -16.96 1.59
C ALA A 16 -7.71 -17.97 2.60
N ALA A 17 -6.41 -18.10 2.68
CA ALA A 17 -5.72 -18.82 3.74
C ALA A 17 -4.30 -18.26 3.93
N GLY A 18 -3.76 -18.43 5.13
CA GLY A 18 -2.35 -18.27 5.43
C GLY A 18 -1.80 -19.52 6.11
N VAL A 19 -0.67 -20.04 5.62
CA VAL A 19 -0.06 -21.28 6.15
C VAL A 19 1.45 -21.11 6.38
N GLU A 20 2.01 -21.98 7.22
CA GLU A 20 3.46 -22.16 7.35
C GLU A 20 3.96 -23.13 6.26
N ALA A 21 4.79 -22.62 5.35
CA ALA A 21 5.53 -23.42 4.37
C ALA A 21 7.03 -23.49 4.70
N ALA A 22 7.47 -22.76 5.72
CA ALA A 22 8.87 -22.64 6.15
C ALA A 22 9.81 -22.18 5.03
N ILE A 23 9.41 -21.14 4.29
CA ILE A 23 10.17 -20.57 3.17
C ILE A 23 11.55 -20.11 3.65
N LYS A 24 11.58 -19.22 4.63
CA LYS A 24 12.81 -18.76 5.31
C LYS A 24 12.73 -19.01 6.82
N TYR A 25 11.59 -18.75 7.42
CA TYR A 25 11.36 -18.82 8.85
C TYR A 25 10.61 -20.09 9.24
N LYS A 26 10.72 -20.48 10.52
CA LYS A 26 9.93 -21.58 11.12
C LYS A 26 8.95 -21.00 12.13
N ASN A 27 7.88 -21.71 12.38
CA ASN A 27 6.86 -21.39 13.38
C ASN A 27 6.12 -20.05 13.11
N ARG A 28 5.99 -19.69 11.82
CA ARG A 28 5.13 -18.57 11.40
C ARG A 28 4.52 -18.86 10.03
N LYS A 29 3.37 -18.29 9.78
CA LYS A 29 2.77 -18.32 8.44
C LYS A 29 3.64 -17.46 7.50
N ASP A 30 3.94 -17.97 6.31
CA ASP A 30 4.80 -17.34 5.31
C ASP A 30 4.35 -17.60 3.87
N MET A 31 3.18 -18.21 3.70
CA MET A 31 2.47 -18.30 2.42
C MET A 31 1.00 -17.96 2.57
N ALA A 32 0.44 -17.25 1.58
CA ALA A 32 -0.97 -16.92 1.50
C ALA A 32 -1.57 -17.27 0.13
N ILE A 33 -2.87 -17.50 0.11
CA ILE A 33 -3.69 -17.57 -1.09
C ILE A 33 -4.86 -16.59 -0.97
N ILE A 34 -5.18 -15.92 -2.08
CA ILE A 34 -6.46 -15.28 -2.34
C ILE A 34 -7.06 -16.02 -3.53
N TYR A 35 -8.26 -16.53 -3.39
CA TYR A 35 -8.93 -17.32 -4.44
C TYR A 35 -10.35 -16.83 -4.64
N SER A 36 -10.78 -16.72 -5.88
CA SER A 36 -12.17 -16.43 -6.24
C SER A 36 -12.87 -17.68 -6.77
N LYS A 37 -14.10 -17.91 -6.30
CA LYS A 37 -14.99 -18.99 -6.81
C LYS A 37 -15.40 -18.78 -8.28
N LYS A 38 -15.22 -17.58 -8.83
CA LYS A 38 -15.47 -17.25 -10.23
C LYS A 38 -14.26 -16.50 -10.83
N PRO A 39 -14.04 -16.62 -12.16
CA PRO A 39 -13.08 -15.78 -12.86
C PRO A 39 -13.34 -14.29 -12.60
N CYS A 40 -12.28 -13.51 -12.37
CA CYS A 40 -12.31 -12.09 -12.05
C CYS A 40 -11.78 -11.25 -13.21
N VAL A 41 -12.46 -10.16 -13.50
CA VAL A 41 -11.81 -9.03 -14.15
C VAL A 41 -10.71 -8.53 -13.20
N MET A 42 -9.53 -8.21 -13.73
CA MET A 42 -8.39 -7.78 -12.92
C MET A 42 -7.71 -6.53 -13.48
N ALA A 43 -7.20 -5.74 -12.55
CA ALA A 43 -6.31 -4.62 -12.84
C ALA A 43 -5.11 -4.67 -11.87
N GLY A 44 -3.98 -4.10 -12.29
CA GLY A 44 -2.79 -4.04 -11.45
C GLY A 44 -1.90 -2.87 -11.80
N THR A 45 -1.15 -2.41 -10.81
CA THR A 45 -0.02 -1.48 -10.96
C THR A 45 1.21 -2.11 -10.33
N PHE A 46 2.37 -1.82 -10.90
CA PHE A 46 3.62 -2.50 -10.60
C PHE A 46 4.77 -1.50 -10.46
N THR A 47 5.81 -1.88 -9.73
CA THR A 47 6.99 -1.05 -9.53
C THR A 47 7.60 -0.52 -10.83
N ASN A 48 8.00 0.75 -10.80
CA ASN A 48 8.82 1.38 -11.85
C ASN A 48 10.33 1.13 -11.68
N ASN A 49 10.74 0.47 -10.59
CA ASN A 49 12.14 0.09 -10.42
C ASN A 49 12.62 -0.68 -11.66
N VAL A 50 13.77 -0.30 -12.19
CA VAL A 50 14.37 -0.99 -13.36
C VAL A 50 14.70 -2.44 -13.03
N VAL A 51 15.09 -2.71 -11.79
CA VAL A 51 15.34 -4.06 -11.27
C VAL A 51 14.01 -4.65 -10.80
N LYS A 52 13.26 -5.29 -11.68
CA LYS A 52 11.99 -5.92 -11.37
C LYS A 52 12.16 -7.35 -10.90
N ALA A 53 11.48 -7.72 -9.83
CA ALA A 53 11.38 -9.10 -9.37
C ALA A 53 10.64 -9.98 -10.39
N ALA A 54 10.94 -11.27 -10.40
CA ALA A 54 10.30 -12.22 -11.31
C ALA A 54 8.77 -12.26 -11.19
N PRO A 55 8.15 -12.22 -9.98
CA PRO A 55 6.69 -12.15 -9.84
C PRO A 55 6.09 -10.90 -10.49
N VAL A 56 6.75 -9.75 -10.41
CA VAL A 56 6.28 -8.51 -11.07
C VAL A 56 6.18 -8.68 -12.59
N LEU A 57 7.18 -9.34 -13.19
CA LEU A 57 7.17 -9.62 -14.64
C LEU A 57 6.09 -10.63 -15.01
N TRP A 58 5.89 -11.65 -14.18
CA TRP A 58 4.83 -12.65 -14.35
C TRP A 58 3.44 -12.02 -14.24
N ASP A 59 3.17 -11.31 -13.17
CA ASP A 59 1.86 -10.73 -12.90
C ASP A 59 1.48 -9.66 -13.93
N LYS A 60 2.45 -8.84 -14.35
CA LYS A 60 2.24 -7.87 -15.42
C LYS A 60 1.76 -8.56 -16.69
N LYS A 61 2.42 -9.66 -17.10
CA LYS A 61 2.03 -10.47 -18.25
C LYS A 61 0.61 -11.03 -18.08
N VAL A 62 0.30 -11.62 -16.92
CA VAL A 62 -1.02 -12.19 -16.65
C VAL A 62 -2.11 -11.11 -16.70
N VAL A 63 -1.91 -9.94 -16.08
CA VAL A 63 -2.88 -8.82 -16.10
C VAL A 63 -3.10 -8.27 -17.52
N GLU A 64 -2.04 -8.18 -18.33
CA GLU A 64 -2.11 -7.64 -19.70
C GLU A 64 -2.71 -8.64 -20.70
N GLU A 65 -2.29 -9.91 -20.65
CA GLU A 65 -2.61 -10.92 -21.70
C GLU A 65 -3.82 -11.80 -21.36
N SER A 66 -4.10 -12.05 -20.06
CA SER A 66 -5.17 -12.96 -19.68
C SER A 66 -6.51 -12.23 -19.56
N PRO A 67 -7.60 -12.86 -20.00
CA PRO A 67 -8.93 -12.25 -19.89
C PRO A 67 -9.42 -12.17 -18.45
N TYR A 68 -8.98 -13.09 -17.59
CA TYR A 68 -9.42 -13.23 -16.20
C TYR A 68 -8.29 -13.71 -15.29
N GLY A 69 -8.31 -13.26 -14.01
CA GLY A 69 -7.55 -13.85 -12.93
C GLY A 69 -8.46 -14.60 -11.95
N GLN A 70 -7.93 -15.56 -11.18
CA GLN A 70 -8.75 -16.31 -10.25
C GLN A 70 -8.05 -16.64 -8.93
N ALA A 71 -6.72 -16.64 -8.89
CA ALA A 71 -5.94 -16.87 -7.68
C ALA A 71 -4.69 -15.98 -7.63
N VAL A 72 -4.29 -15.62 -6.42
CA VAL A 72 -2.99 -15.00 -6.11
C VAL A 72 -2.29 -15.87 -5.07
N ILE A 73 -1.08 -16.33 -5.36
CA ILE A 73 -0.21 -17.03 -4.42
C ILE A 73 0.88 -16.06 -3.96
N VAL A 74 0.99 -15.88 -2.65
CA VAL A 74 1.97 -14.95 -2.05
C VAL A 74 2.91 -15.72 -1.15
N ASN A 75 4.21 -15.44 -1.22
CA ASN A 75 5.19 -15.91 -0.24
C ASN A 75 5.93 -14.76 0.42
N ALA A 76 6.22 -14.89 1.71
CA ALA A 76 7.06 -14.01 2.50
C ALA A 76 8.41 -14.66 2.85
N GLY A 77 9.44 -13.84 3.06
CA GLY A 77 10.79 -14.24 3.46
C GLY A 77 11.83 -14.21 2.33
N ILE A 78 11.43 -14.47 1.08
CA ILE A 78 12.29 -14.41 -0.10
C ILE A 78 11.56 -13.66 -1.20
N ALA A 79 12.21 -12.62 -1.74
CA ALA A 79 11.62 -11.68 -2.70
C ALA A 79 11.54 -12.22 -4.13
N ASN A 80 12.27 -13.27 -4.47
CA ASN A 80 12.42 -13.74 -5.85
C ASN A 80 12.84 -12.60 -6.82
N ALA A 81 13.71 -11.74 -6.36
CA ALA A 81 14.32 -10.65 -7.11
C ALA A 81 15.82 -10.92 -7.29
N CYS A 82 16.39 -10.51 -8.43
CA CYS A 82 17.77 -10.81 -8.82
C CYS A 82 18.07 -12.31 -8.87
N THR A 83 17.12 -13.12 -9.31
CA THR A 83 17.17 -14.59 -9.36
C THR A 83 17.28 -15.14 -10.78
N GLY A 84 17.42 -14.24 -11.76
CA GLY A 84 17.61 -14.58 -13.17
C GLY A 84 16.43 -15.34 -13.79
N LYS A 85 16.73 -16.11 -14.85
CA LYS A 85 15.69 -16.89 -15.56
C LYS A 85 15.04 -17.95 -14.67
N GLU A 86 15.80 -18.55 -13.78
CA GLU A 86 15.31 -19.57 -12.86
C GLU A 86 14.22 -19.02 -11.92
N GLY A 87 14.37 -17.79 -11.42
CA GLY A 87 13.34 -17.13 -10.61
C GLY A 87 12.02 -16.93 -11.36
N TYR A 88 12.06 -16.61 -12.65
CA TYR A 88 10.86 -16.52 -13.49
C TYR A 88 10.21 -17.90 -13.71
N GLU A 89 11.02 -18.94 -13.96
CA GLU A 89 10.51 -20.32 -14.06
C GLU A 89 9.88 -20.80 -12.74
N TYR A 90 10.35 -20.32 -11.59
CA TYR A 90 9.73 -20.62 -10.30
C TYR A 90 8.38 -19.91 -10.11
N CYS A 91 8.19 -18.72 -10.66
CA CYS A 91 6.86 -18.10 -10.74
C CYS A 91 5.90 -18.96 -11.58
N ARG A 92 6.36 -19.41 -12.76
CA ARG A 92 5.56 -20.29 -13.63
C ARG A 92 5.21 -21.61 -12.96
N LYS A 93 6.18 -22.27 -12.28
CA LYS A 93 5.92 -23.49 -11.52
C LYS A 93 4.93 -23.26 -10.38
N THR A 94 5.02 -22.14 -9.67
CA THR A 94 4.08 -21.74 -8.64
C THR A 94 2.66 -21.61 -9.21
N ALA A 95 2.53 -20.91 -10.36
CA ALA A 95 1.25 -20.76 -11.04
C ALA A 95 0.69 -22.09 -11.54
N LEU A 96 1.51 -22.91 -12.19
CA LEU A 96 1.14 -24.25 -12.68
C LEU A 96 0.67 -25.14 -11.52
N ARG A 97 1.42 -25.21 -10.42
CA ARG A 97 1.05 -26.04 -9.27
C ARG A 97 -0.27 -25.59 -8.62
N ALA A 98 -0.48 -24.27 -8.51
CA ALA A 98 -1.73 -23.72 -8.01
C ALA A 98 -2.91 -23.99 -8.95
N SER A 99 -2.71 -23.85 -10.26
CA SER A 99 -3.72 -24.14 -11.27
C SER A 99 -4.18 -25.59 -11.24
N GLU A 100 -3.25 -26.54 -11.16
CA GLU A 100 -3.55 -27.98 -11.01
C GLU A 100 -4.34 -28.27 -9.72
N ALA A 101 -3.90 -27.71 -8.60
CA ALA A 101 -4.53 -27.95 -7.31
C ALA A 101 -5.94 -27.32 -7.18
N LEU A 102 -6.19 -26.21 -7.89
CA LEU A 102 -7.48 -25.50 -7.89
C LEU A 102 -8.40 -25.90 -9.05
N GLY A 103 -7.87 -26.57 -10.08
CA GLY A 103 -8.63 -26.89 -11.29
C GLY A 103 -8.98 -25.67 -12.15
N ILE A 104 -8.06 -24.68 -12.23
CA ILE A 104 -8.23 -23.44 -12.98
C ILE A 104 -7.10 -23.27 -14.01
N PRO A 105 -7.24 -22.39 -15.04
CA PRO A 105 -6.17 -22.14 -16.01
C PRO A 105 -4.89 -21.57 -15.37
N GLU A 106 -3.69 -21.97 -15.84
CA GLU A 106 -2.39 -21.46 -15.36
C GLU A 106 -2.30 -19.93 -15.54
N GLU A 107 -2.77 -19.40 -16.65
CA GLU A 107 -2.80 -17.97 -16.99
C GLU A 107 -3.79 -17.15 -16.14
N SER A 108 -4.54 -17.77 -15.24
CA SER A 108 -5.40 -17.08 -14.26
C SER A 108 -4.79 -17.00 -12.86
N VAL A 109 -3.56 -17.47 -12.68
CA VAL A 109 -2.85 -17.46 -11.41
C VAL A 109 -1.75 -16.40 -11.39
N LEU A 110 -1.84 -15.50 -10.42
CA LEU A 110 -0.83 -14.49 -10.11
C LEU A 110 0.06 -14.96 -8.98
N ALA A 111 1.28 -14.41 -8.91
CA ALA A 111 2.26 -14.78 -7.91
C ALA A 111 2.96 -13.53 -7.35
N ALA A 112 3.02 -13.39 -6.03
CA ALA A 112 3.72 -12.28 -5.38
C ALA A 112 4.73 -12.81 -4.35
N SER A 113 5.84 -12.12 -4.21
CA SER A 113 6.91 -12.49 -3.27
C SER A 113 7.42 -11.26 -2.54
N THR A 114 7.85 -11.44 -1.28
CA THR A 114 8.48 -10.37 -0.48
C THR A 114 9.53 -10.94 0.45
N GLY A 115 10.57 -10.17 0.77
CA GLY A 115 11.64 -10.55 1.70
C GLY A 115 13.04 -10.31 1.12
N VAL A 116 13.98 -11.22 1.36
CA VAL A 116 15.38 -11.06 0.97
C VAL A 116 15.56 -11.16 -0.54
N ILE A 117 16.31 -10.22 -1.10
CA ILE A 117 16.71 -10.15 -2.52
C ILE A 117 17.96 -11.02 -2.76
N GLY A 118 18.03 -11.69 -3.92
CA GLY A 118 19.20 -12.47 -4.36
C GLY A 118 19.23 -13.91 -3.84
N MET A 119 18.15 -14.37 -3.21
CA MET A 119 17.96 -15.78 -2.81
C MET A 119 16.98 -16.46 -3.76
N GLN A 120 17.28 -17.70 -4.13
CA GLN A 120 16.34 -18.54 -4.89
C GLN A 120 15.21 -19.04 -3.99
N LEU A 121 14.01 -19.16 -4.56
CA LEU A 121 12.86 -19.74 -3.86
C LEU A 121 13.09 -21.25 -3.62
N PRO A 122 12.79 -21.77 -2.43
CA PRO A 122 12.76 -23.20 -2.19
C PRO A 122 11.47 -23.78 -2.81
N ILE A 123 11.52 -24.06 -4.12
CA ILE A 123 10.32 -24.38 -4.91
C ILE A 123 9.53 -25.58 -4.34
N ASP A 124 10.21 -26.61 -3.84
CA ASP A 124 9.55 -27.76 -3.22
C ASP A 124 8.69 -27.36 -2.01
N ARG A 125 9.14 -26.36 -1.22
CA ARG A 125 8.38 -25.82 -0.09
C ARG A 125 7.19 -24.98 -0.55
N ILE A 126 7.35 -24.24 -1.65
CA ILE A 126 6.26 -23.47 -2.28
C ILE A 126 5.18 -24.44 -2.75
N GLU A 127 5.54 -25.50 -3.48
CA GLU A 127 4.58 -26.49 -3.99
C GLU A 127 3.83 -27.21 -2.85
N ALA A 128 4.54 -27.64 -1.81
CA ALA A 128 3.91 -28.22 -0.62
C ALA A 128 3.04 -27.23 0.14
N GLY A 129 3.42 -25.94 0.16
CA GLY A 129 2.64 -24.86 0.75
C GLY A 129 1.33 -24.62 0.01
N ILE A 130 1.34 -24.66 -1.33
CA ILE A 130 0.13 -24.53 -2.16
C ILE A 130 -0.90 -25.59 -1.82
N GLU A 131 -0.48 -26.84 -1.64
CA GLU A 131 -1.41 -27.93 -1.23
C GLU A 131 -2.09 -27.64 0.12
N LYS A 132 -1.31 -27.11 1.09
CA LYS A 132 -1.86 -26.70 2.38
C LYS A 132 -2.85 -25.55 2.23
N LEU A 133 -2.50 -24.52 1.44
CA LEU A 133 -3.33 -23.35 1.19
C LEU A 133 -4.67 -23.72 0.56
N VAL A 134 -4.65 -24.58 -0.47
CA VAL A 134 -5.86 -25.02 -1.18
C VAL A 134 -6.80 -25.81 -0.25
N LYS A 135 -6.26 -26.58 0.68
CA LYS A 135 -7.06 -27.32 1.68
C LYS A 135 -7.62 -26.42 2.78
N ALA A 136 -6.89 -25.35 3.15
CA ALA A 136 -7.21 -24.50 4.29
C ALA A 136 -8.09 -23.28 3.93
N LYS A 137 -8.18 -22.91 2.65
CA LYS A 137 -8.88 -21.68 2.23
C LYS A 137 -10.36 -21.71 2.56
N THR A 138 -10.84 -20.63 3.13
CA THR A 138 -12.25 -20.40 3.45
C THR A 138 -12.63 -18.93 3.22
N ASP A 139 -13.92 -18.62 3.24
CA ASP A 139 -14.47 -17.27 3.07
C ASP A 139 -14.72 -16.55 4.40
N THR A 140 -14.12 -17.01 5.49
CA THR A 140 -14.23 -16.37 6.79
C THR A 140 -13.34 -15.14 6.91
N ILE A 141 -13.73 -14.17 7.74
CA ILE A 141 -12.91 -12.99 8.06
C ILE A 141 -11.56 -13.42 8.63
N GLU A 142 -11.55 -14.47 9.47
CA GLU A 142 -10.33 -15.00 10.07
C GLU A 142 -9.35 -15.54 9.02
N ALA A 143 -9.84 -16.20 7.98
CA ALA A 143 -9.00 -16.69 6.87
C ALA A 143 -8.35 -15.52 6.11
N GLY A 144 -9.08 -14.43 5.89
CA GLY A 144 -8.53 -13.18 5.35
C GLY A 144 -7.45 -12.59 6.24
N THR A 145 -7.67 -12.56 7.56
CA THR A 145 -6.68 -12.10 8.54
C THR A 145 -5.43 -12.99 8.54
N GLN A 146 -5.58 -14.29 8.49
CA GLN A 146 -4.45 -15.22 8.40
C GLN A 146 -3.64 -15.04 7.11
N ALA A 147 -4.29 -14.73 5.99
CA ALA A 147 -3.61 -14.39 4.75
C ALA A 147 -2.82 -13.08 4.88
N ALA A 148 -3.42 -12.05 5.48
CA ALA A 148 -2.75 -10.77 5.73
C ALA A 148 -1.54 -10.90 6.68
N GLU A 149 -1.63 -11.75 7.71
CA GLU A 149 -0.49 -12.07 8.59
C GLU A 149 0.62 -12.84 7.86
N ALA A 150 0.26 -13.76 6.96
CA ALA A 150 1.22 -14.60 6.26
C ALA A 150 2.10 -13.86 5.26
N ILE A 151 1.68 -12.68 4.79
CA ILE A 151 2.47 -11.86 3.86
C ILE A 151 3.39 -10.84 4.55
N MET A 152 3.31 -10.70 5.87
CA MET A 152 4.13 -9.78 6.65
C MET A 152 5.62 -10.20 6.64
N THR A 153 6.50 -9.21 6.74
CA THR A 153 7.95 -9.42 6.95
C THR A 153 8.41 -8.77 8.26
N THR A 154 8.68 -7.48 8.23
CA THR A 154 9.03 -6.63 9.37
C THR A 154 7.83 -5.86 9.94
N ASP A 155 6.67 -6.00 9.31
CA ASP A 155 5.41 -5.43 9.78
C ASP A 155 5.10 -5.85 11.22
N THR A 156 4.57 -4.93 12.04
CA THR A 156 4.21 -5.22 13.44
C THR A 156 2.77 -5.72 13.58
N HIS A 157 1.91 -5.40 12.60
CA HIS A 157 0.52 -5.84 12.53
C HIS A 157 0.03 -6.02 11.10
N SER A 158 -0.97 -6.87 10.92
CA SER A 158 -1.61 -7.06 9.61
C SER A 158 -2.48 -5.86 9.24
N LYS A 159 -2.52 -5.52 7.96
CA LYS A 159 -3.22 -4.34 7.44
C LYS A 159 -4.37 -4.78 6.56
N GLN A 160 -5.59 -4.42 6.95
CA GLN A 160 -6.82 -4.79 6.26
C GLN A 160 -7.85 -3.66 6.33
N ALA A 161 -8.67 -3.55 5.27
CA ALA A 161 -9.80 -2.64 5.22
C ALA A 161 -10.92 -3.24 4.39
N ALA A 162 -12.18 -2.92 4.70
CA ALA A 162 -13.32 -3.33 3.90
C ALA A 162 -14.46 -2.32 4.00
N VAL A 163 -15.21 -2.18 2.90
CA VAL A 163 -16.39 -1.31 2.81
C VAL A 163 -17.51 -1.97 2.05
N GLU A 164 -18.73 -1.53 2.34
CA GLU A 164 -19.93 -1.77 1.55
C GLU A 164 -20.41 -0.47 0.92
N ILE A 165 -20.79 -0.54 -0.35
CA ILE A 165 -21.44 0.55 -1.09
C ILE A 165 -22.72 0.02 -1.76
N GLU A 166 -23.53 0.93 -2.25
CA GLU A 166 -24.73 0.60 -3.03
C GLU A 166 -24.53 1.08 -4.47
N ILE A 167 -24.69 0.17 -5.43
CA ILE A 167 -24.58 0.41 -6.86
C ILE A 167 -25.90 0.03 -7.51
N GLY A 168 -26.68 1.01 -7.96
CA GLY A 168 -27.98 0.77 -8.59
C GLY A 168 -28.96 0.00 -7.70
N GLY A 169 -28.93 0.22 -6.38
CA GLY A 169 -29.77 -0.51 -5.41
C GLY A 169 -29.22 -1.89 -5.02
N VAL A 170 -28.05 -2.29 -5.52
CA VAL A 170 -27.39 -3.56 -5.20
C VAL A 170 -26.21 -3.30 -4.25
N LYS A 171 -26.13 -4.08 -3.18
CA LYS A 171 -24.97 -4.03 -2.26
C LYS A 171 -23.74 -4.64 -2.90
N VAL A 172 -22.68 -3.85 -2.96
CA VAL A 172 -21.35 -4.25 -3.46
C VAL A 172 -20.35 -4.11 -2.33
N THR A 173 -19.50 -5.11 -2.17
CA THR A 173 -18.48 -5.15 -1.13
C THR A 173 -17.08 -5.07 -1.74
N LEU A 174 -16.22 -4.27 -1.11
CA LEU A 174 -14.80 -4.21 -1.42
C LEU A 174 -14.02 -4.53 -0.14
N GLY A 175 -12.95 -5.30 -0.29
CA GLY A 175 -12.03 -5.57 0.80
C GLY A 175 -10.60 -5.61 0.31
N GLY A 176 -9.65 -5.31 1.19
CA GLY A 176 -8.24 -5.30 0.85
C GLY A 176 -7.35 -5.71 2.00
N MET A 177 -6.15 -6.14 1.65
CA MET A 177 -5.04 -6.33 2.57
C MET A 177 -3.75 -5.79 1.96
N SER A 178 -2.83 -5.35 2.80
CA SER A 178 -1.50 -4.93 2.38
C SER A 178 -0.42 -5.33 3.38
N LYS A 179 0.83 -5.30 2.91
CA LYS A 179 2.02 -5.39 3.74
C LYS A 179 3.06 -4.37 3.30
N GLY A 180 3.82 -3.89 4.26
CA GLY A 180 4.93 -2.98 4.06
C GLY A 180 5.26 -2.24 5.35
N SER A 181 6.57 -2.16 5.64
CA SER A 181 7.14 -1.52 6.84
C SER A 181 8.51 -0.92 6.54
N GLY A 182 9.36 -1.57 5.73
CA GLY A 182 10.63 -1.07 5.22
C GLY A 182 10.75 -1.19 3.71
N MET A 183 11.71 -0.46 3.10
CA MET A 183 11.86 -0.26 1.66
C MET A 183 10.55 0.29 1.06
N ILE A 184 10.06 1.39 1.65
CA ILE A 184 8.78 2.01 1.29
C ILE A 184 8.99 3.45 0.80
N HIS A 185 9.03 3.61 -0.52
CA HIS A 185 8.94 4.88 -1.24
C HIS A 185 8.33 4.63 -2.63
N PRO A 186 7.01 4.49 -2.73
CA PRO A 186 6.36 4.14 -3.98
C PRO A 186 6.57 5.22 -5.06
N ASN A 187 6.99 4.70 -6.22
CA ASN A 187 6.87 5.41 -7.49
C ASN A 187 6.19 4.42 -8.44
N MET A 188 4.84 4.37 -8.41
CA MET A 188 3.95 3.35 -9.00
C MET A 188 3.93 2.00 -8.24
N CYS A 189 4.00 2.01 -6.93
CA CYS A 189 3.86 0.98 -5.88
C CYS A 189 5.17 0.53 -5.21
N THR A 190 5.24 0.63 -3.84
CA THR A 190 6.31 0.01 -3.01
C THR A 190 5.67 -0.81 -1.90
N MET A 191 5.03 -1.96 -2.25
CA MET A 191 4.34 -2.79 -1.28
C MET A 191 3.70 -3.99 -1.96
N LEU A 192 3.12 -4.88 -1.19
CA LEU A 192 2.13 -5.81 -1.73
C LEU A 192 0.75 -5.39 -1.21
N ALA A 193 -0.17 -5.09 -2.10
CA ALA A 193 -1.57 -4.85 -1.78
C ALA A 193 -2.49 -5.63 -2.72
N PHE A 194 -3.53 -6.20 -2.15
CA PHE A 194 -4.50 -7.02 -2.85
C PHE A 194 -5.89 -6.55 -2.46
N LEU A 195 -6.68 -6.16 -3.46
CA LEU A 195 -8.08 -5.78 -3.28
C LEU A 195 -8.97 -6.81 -3.99
N THR A 196 -10.09 -7.08 -3.38
CA THR A 196 -11.15 -7.96 -3.90
C THR A 196 -12.47 -7.23 -3.89
N THR A 197 -13.30 -7.48 -4.89
CA THR A 197 -14.67 -6.95 -4.92
C THR A 197 -15.60 -7.91 -5.65
N ASP A 198 -16.85 -7.96 -5.22
CA ASP A 198 -17.91 -8.69 -5.89
C ASP A 198 -18.65 -7.86 -6.96
N ALA A 199 -18.17 -6.65 -7.28
CA ALA A 199 -18.71 -5.77 -8.30
C ALA A 199 -18.66 -6.38 -9.71
N VAL A 200 -19.69 -6.09 -10.52
CA VAL A 200 -19.63 -6.20 -11.98
C VAL A 200 -19.08 -4.90 -12.52
N ILE A 201 -17.88 -4.93 -13.08
CA ILE A 201 -17.17 -3.77 -13.63
C ILE A 201 -16.35 -4.17 -14.87
N SER A 202 -16.25 -3.30 -15.87
CA SER A 202 -15.39 -3.58 -17.03
C SER A 202 -13.90 -3.51 -16.69
N LYS A 203 -13.05 -4.21 -17.46
CA LYS A 203 -11.58 -4.19 -17.29
C LYS A 203 -11.03 -2.77 -17.47
N GLU A 204 -11.57 -2.04 -18.43
CA GLU A 204 -11.18 -0.67 -18.75
C GLU A 204 -11.47 0.28 -17.58
N ALA A 205 -12.70 0.22 -17.04
CA ALA A 205 -13.12 1.06 -15.92
C ALA A 205 -12.31 0.73 -14.67
N LEU A 206 -12.13 -0.55 -14.33
CA LEU A 206 -11.33 -0.99 -13.19
C LEU A 206 -9.87 -0.54 -13.32
N THR A 207 -9.27 -0.73 -14.51
CA THR A 207 -7.88 -0.34 -14.78
C THR A 207 -7.68 1.17 -14.64
N LYS A 208 -8.63 1.97 -15.12
CA LYS A 208 -8.60 3.42 -15.00
C LYS A 208 -8.62 3.86 -13.54
N ILE A 209 -9.58 3.34 -12.75
CA ILE A 209 -9.70 3.66 -11.33
C ILE A 209 -8.41 3.33 -10.59
N VAL A 210 -7.88 2.12 -10.77
CA VAL A 210 -6.67 1.66 -10.06
C VAL A 210 -5.44 2.50 -10.41
N LYS A 211 -5.25 2.84 -11.68
CA LYS A 211 -4.12 3.66 -12.13
C LYS A 211 -4.19 5.11 -11.65
N GLU A 212 -5.38 5.70 -11.62
CA GLU A 212 -5.56 7.07 -11.13
C GLU A 212 -5.41 7.13 -9.60
N ASP A 213 -5.99 6.17 -8.90
CA ASP A 213 -6.06 6.19 -7.45
C ASP A 213 -4.70 5.94 -6.77
N VAL A 214 -3.86 5.08 -7.34
CA VAL A 214 -2.54 4.81 -6.79
C VAL A 214 -1.66 6.06 -6.68
N GLU A 215 -1.87 7.03 -7.57
CA GLU A 215 -1.14 8.31 -7.59
C GLU A 215 -1.46 9.21 -6.39
N ASP A 216 -2.64 9.05 -5.81
CA ASP A 216 -3.12 9.86 -4.69
C ASP A 216 -3.06 9.10 -3.34
N THR A 217 -2.70 7.81 -3.37
CA THR A 217 -2.70 6.93 -2.20
C THR A 217 -1.33 6.31 -1.97
N PHE A 218 -1.06 5.12 -2.51
CA PHE A 218 0.20 4.43 -2.27
C PHE A 218 1.44 5.20 -2.78
N ASN A 219 1.36 5.95 -3.88
CA ASN A 219 2.47 6.79 -4.33
C ASN A 219 2.75 7.99 -3.41
N MET A 220 1.87 8.25 -2.46
CA MET A 220 2.00 9.37 -1.50
C MET A 220 2.58 8.96 -0.15
N ILE A 221 3.05 7.71 0.01
CA ILE A 221 3.72 7.30 1.26
C ILE A 221 5.24 7.22 1.12
N SER A 222 5.97 7.34 2.24
CA SER A 222 7.41 7.06 2.32
C SER A 222 7.83 6.70 3.74
N VAL A 223 8.56 5.58 3.89
CA VAL A 223 9.23 5.23 5.15
C VAL A 223 10.70 5.62 5.10
N ASP A 224 11.44 5.22 4.08
CA ASP A 224 12.90 5.31 4.01
C ASP A 224 13.45 5.87 2.69
N GLY A 225 12.59 6.19 1.74
CA GLY A 225 13.01 6.73 0.44
C GLY A 225 13.44 5.68 -0.58
N ASP A 226 13.38 4.38 -0.26
CA ASP A 226 13.83 3.30 -1.11
C ASP A 226 12.67 2.61 -1.84
N THR A 227 12.73 2.57 -3.18
CA THR A 227 11.73 1.92 -4.03
C THR A 227 12.05 0.44 -4.22
N SER A 228 11.11 -0.45 -3.86
CA SER A 228 11.28 -1.90 -3.91
C SER A 228 11.28 -2.45 -5.35
N THR A 229 11.79 -3.65 -5.49
CA THR A 229 11.80 -4.46 -6.72
C THR A 229 10.50 -5.24 -6.93
N ASN A 230 9.64 -5.32 -5.91
CA ASN A 230 8.52 -6.27 -5.86
C ASN A 230 7.13 -5.64 -5.84
N ASP A 231 7.05 -4.32 -5.83
CA ASP A 231 5.79 -3.61 -5.57
C ASP A 231 4.69 -3.98 -6.53
N THR A 232 3.54 -4.31 -5.95
CA THR A 232 2.40 -4.83 -6.69
C THR A 232 1.10 -4.45 -5.98
N LEU A 233 0.21 -3.74 -6.68
CA LEU A 233 -1.19 -3.60 -6.33
C LEU A 233 -2.01 -4.42 -7.33
N LEU A 234 -2.79 -5.38 -6.85
CA LEU A 234 -3.72 -6.17 -7.65
C LEU A 234 -5.16 -5.99 -7.16
N VAL A 235 -6.07 -5.80 -8.08
CA VAL A 235 -7.51 -5.71 -7.80
C VAL A 235 -8.24 -6.76 -8.63
N MET A 236 -9.06 -7.59 -7.97
CA MET A 236 -9.86 -8.64 -8.59
C MET A 236 -11.35 -8.40 -8.36
N ALA A 237 -12.13 -8.36 -9.44
CA ALA A 237 -13.59 -8.19 -9.43
C ALA A 237 -14.29 -9.39 -10.03
N ASN A 238 -15.07 -10.16 -9.24
CA ASN A 238 -15.69 -11.42 -9.67
C ASN A 238 -17.15 -11.31 -10.10
N GLY A 239 -17.78 -10.14 -9.99
CA GLY A 239 -19.13 -9.88 -10.44
C GLY A 239 -20.25 -10.59 -9.65
N MET A 240 -19.97 -11.15 -8.48
CA MET A 240 -20.95 -11.94 -7.72
C MET A 240 -22.00 -11.10 -6.97
N ALA A 241 -21.84 -9.77 -6.90
CA ALA A 241 -22.87 -8.88 -6.40
C ALA A 241 -24.08 -8.82 -7.34
N GLY A 242 -23.84 -8.92 -8.67
CA GLY A 242 -24.91 -8.93 -9.68
C GLY A 242 -25.49 -7.54 -9.95
N ASN A 243 -24.77 -6.47 -9.65
CA ASN A 243 -25.11 -5.11 -10.03
C ASN A 243 -25.03 -4.94 -11.55
N GLU A 244 -25.66 -3.89 -12.10
CA GLU A 244 -25.39 -3.48 -13.48
C GLU A 244 -23.92 -3.09 -13.65
N GLU A 245 -23.36 -3.35 -14.84
CA GLU A 245 -21.94 -3.11 -15.10
C GLU A 245 -21.57 -1.64 -14.88
N ILE A 246 -20.61 -1.42 -13.99
CA ILE A 246 -20.06 -0.10 -13.68
C ILE A 246 -19.28 0.41 -14.90
N LYS A 247 -19.67 1.59 -15.42
CA LYS A 247 -19.08 2.22 -16.60
C LYS A 247 -18.59 3.62 -16.27
N GLU A 248 -17.51 4.03 -16.94
CA GLU A 248 -16.97 5.38 -16.83
C GLU A 248 -18.05 6.46 -17.12
N GLY A 249 -18.01 7.56 -16.36
CA GLY A 249 -18.91 8.69 -16.52
C GLY A 249 -20.28 8.53 -15.87
N THR A 250 -20.49 7.47 -15.07
CA THR A 250 -21.72 7.27 -14.30
C THR A 250 -21.52 7.59 -12.80
N PRO A 251 -22.61 7.90 -12.07
CA PRO A 251 -22.52 8.07 -10.61
C PRO A 251 -21.98 6.82 -9.88
N GLU A 252 -22.29 5.64 -10.40
CA GLU A 252 -21.83 4.34 -9.89
C GLU A 252 -20.32 4.19 -10.02
N PHE A 253 -19.73 4.71 -11.09
CA PHE A 253 -18.28 4.74 -11.29
C PHE A 253 -17.61 5.61 -10.24
N GLU A 254 -18.14 6.82 -9.96
CA GLU A 254 -17.58 7.70 -8.94
C GLU A 254 -17.73 7.11 -7.53
N ALA A 255 -18.87 6.49 -7.22
CA ALA A 255 -19.08 5.82 -5.93
C ALA A 255 -18.11 4.63 -5.74
N PHE A 256 -17.86 3.85 -6.80
CA PHE A 256 -16.90 2.75 -6.75
C PHE A 256 -15.46 3.27 -6.62
N LYS A 257 -15.11 4.33 -7.36
CA LYS A 257 -13.82 5.02 -7.27
C LYS A 257 -13.55 5.53 -5.85
N GLU A 258 -14.54 6.16 -5.21
CA GLU A 258 -14.45 6.62 -3.81
C GLU A 258 -14.21 5.45 -2.84
N ALA A 259 -14.85 4.31 -3.06
CA ALA A 259 -14.67 3.12 -2.24
C ALA A 259 -13.27 2.50 -2.39
N VAL A 260 -12.73 2.44 -3.60
CA VAL A 260 -11.34 2.01 -3.86
C VAL A 260 -10.37 2.97 -3.19
N HIS A 261 -10.60 4.28 -3.34
CA HIS A 261 -9.77 5.32 -2.71
C HIS A 261 -9.71 5.17 -1.19
N TYR A 262 -10.86 5.00 -0.55
CA TYR A 262 -10.92 4.81 0.91
C TYR A 262 -10.09 3.61 1.38
N ILE A 263 -10.20 2.46 0.69
CA ILE A 263 -9.42 1.26 1.05
C ILE A 263 -7.94 1.51 0.84
N ASN A 264 -7.54 2.03 -0.32
CA ASN A 264 -6.14 2.26 -0.65
C ASN A 264 -5.50 3.32 0.27
N GLU A 265 -6.19 4.42 0.56
CA GLU A 265 -5.72 5.43 1.51
C GLU A 265 -5.56 4.84 2.92
N THR A 266 -6.56 4.07 3.39
CA THR A 266 -6.50 3.41 4.70
C THR A 266 -5.30 2.48 4.80
N LEU A 267 -5.10 1.62 3.80
CA LEU A 267 -3.97 0.68 3.76
C LEU A 267 -2.62 1.41 3.64
N ALA A 268 -2.55 2.47 2.85
CA ALA A 268 -1.36 3.31 2.69
C ALA A 268 -0.96 3.99 4.01
N LYS A 269 -1.92 4.59 4.72
CA LYS A 269 -1.70 5.17 6.06
C LYS A 269 -1.23 4.13 7.08
N MET A 270 -1.86 2.94 7.09
CA MET A 270 -1.43 1.83 7.96
C MET A 270 0.01 1.42 7.68
N MET A 271 0.44 1.37 6.41
CA MET A 271 1.84 1.05 6.07
C MET A 271 2.80 2.15 6.48
N ALA A 272 2.46 3.41 6.22
CA ALA A 272 3.30 4.55 6.60
C ALA A 272 3.47 4.63 8.12
N GLY A 273 2.41 4.40 8.89
CA GLY A 273 2.44 4.43 10.36
C GLY A 273 3.13 3.22 11.00
N ASP A 274 3.21 2.09 10.29
CA ASP A 274 3.91 0.86 10.72
C ASP A 274 5.32 0.77 10.12
N GLY A 275 5.96 1.90 9.82
CA GLY A 275 7.36 1.93 9.37
C GLY A 275 8.29 1.26 10.37
N GLU A 276 9.37 0.60 9.90
CA GLU A 276 10.32 -0.11 10.75
C GLU A 276 10.82 0.76 11.90
N GLY A 277 10.47 0.39 13.14
CA GLY A 277 10.82 1.12 14.34
C GLY A 277 10.10 2.45 14.54
N ALA A 278 9.08 2.76 13.77
CA ALA A 278 8.33 4.02 13.87
C ALA A 278 7.54 4.15 15.19
N THR A 279 7.42 5.38 15.68
CA THR A 279 6.62 5.72 16.86
C THR A 279 5.50 6.71 16.56
N ALA A 280 5.54 7.39 15.40
CA ALA A 280 4.52 8.33 14.97
C ALA A 280 4.28 8.28 13.44
N LEU A 281 3.01 8.34 13.05
CA LEU A 281 2.60 8.64 11.69
C LEU A 281 2.73 10.14 11.46
N ILE A 282 3.37 10.52 10.35
CA ILE A 282 3.48 11.91 9.88
C ILE A 282 2.58 12.06 8.66
N GLU A 283 1.63 12.97 8.75
CA GLU A 283 0.84 13.46 7.62
C GLU A 283 1.36 14.83 7.19
N ALA A 284 1.92 14.96 5.98
CA ALA A 284 2.28 16.25 5.40
C ALA A 284 1.15 16.69 4.46
N LYS A 285 0.35 17.64 4.90
CA LYS A 285 -0.75 18.22 4.13
C LYS A 285 -0.31 19.56 3.53
N VAL A 286 -0.33 19.66 2.21
CA VAL A 286 -0.07 20.89 1.46
C VAL A 286 -1.38 21.38 0.86
N ILE A 287 -1.76 22.61 1.19
CA ILE A 287 -2.93 23.31 0.63
C ILE A 287 -2.50 24.59 -0.07
N GLY A 288 -3.38 25.16 -0.87
CA GLY A 288 -3.11 26.43 -1.54
C GLY A 288 -2.02 26.37 -2.62
N ALA A 289 -1.70 25.18 -3.17
CA ALA A 289 -0.78 25.04 -4.30
C ALA A 289 -1.43 25.46 -5.63
N ALA A 290 -0.63 25.82 -6.61
CA ALA A 290 -1.12 26.23 -7.93
C ALA A 290 -1.65 25.04 -8.73
N THR A 291 -0.98 23.87 -8.64
CA THR A 291 -1.39 22.63 -9.28
C THR A 291 -1.42 21.47 -8.26
N LYS A 292 -2.16 20.40 -8.56
CA LYS A 292 -2.18 19.20 -7.74
C LYS A 292 -0.82 18.50 -7.71
N GLU A 293 -0.12 18.52 -8.83
CA GLU A 293 1.23 17.94 -8.96
C GLU A 293 2.24 18.66 -8.05
N GLU A 294 2.22 20.00 -8.04
CA GLU A 294 3.05 20.77 -7.11
C GLU A 294 2.73 20.45 -5.64
N ALA A 295 1.45 20.31 -5.29
CA ALA A 295 1.04 19.93 -3.94
C ALA A 295 1.59 18.54 -3.55
N LYS A 296 1.55 17.57 -4.47
CA LYS A 296 2.12 16.22 -4.28
C LYS A 296 3.63 16.26 -4.07
N ILE A 297 4.36 16.97 -4.93
CA ILE A 297 5.82 17.11 -4.83
C ILE A 297 6.20 17.73 -3.48
N LEU A 298 5.54 18.80 -3.09
CA LEU A 298 5.79 19.52 -1.83
C LEU A 298 5.51 18.63 -0.61
N SER A 299 4.33 18.00 -0.54
CA SER A 299 3.96 17.15 0.59
C SER A 299 4.88 15.92 0.71
N LYS A 300 5.23 15.30 -0.43
CA LYS A 300 6.15 14.16 -0.46
C LYS A 300 7.57 14.56 -0.05
N SER A 301 8.06 15.75 -0.42
CA SER A 301 9.36 16.27 0.00
C SER A 301 9.47 16.40 1.53
N VAL A 302 8.38 16.78 2.21
CA VAL A 302 8.36 16.89 3.68
C VAL A 302 8.48 15.52 4.35
N VAL A 303 7.66 14.52 3.96
CA VAL A 303 7.70 13.19 4.58
C VAL A 303 8.96 12.38 4.23
N CYS A 304 9.65 12.72 3.14
CA CYS A 304 10.92 12.10 2.75
C CYS A 304 12.14 12.71 3.44
N SER A 305 12.00 13.87 4.09
CA SER A 305 13.10 14.54 4.75
C SER A 305 13.53 13.82 6.02
N SER A 306 14.73 13.23 6.04
CA SER A 306 15.29 12.59 7.25
C SER A 306 15.37 13.55 8.45
N LEU A 307 15.65 14.85 8.20
CA LEU A 307 15.67 15.84 9.27
C LEU A 307 14.28 16.16 9.81
N THR A 308 13.25 16.21 8.97
CA THR A 308 11.85 16.34 9.40
C THR A 308 11.44 15.14 10.25
N LYS A 309 11.69 13.93 9.75
CA LYS A 309 11.37 12.67 10.45
C LYS A 309 12.07 12.57 11.81
N ALA A 310 13.35 12.96 11.89
CA ALA A 310 14.10 13.00 13.15
C ALA A 310 13.61 14.10 14.13
N ALA A 311 13.13 15.23 13.62
CA ALA A 311 12.53 16.28 14.46
C ALA A 311 11.22 15.80 15.09
N VAL A 312 10.36 15.12 14.35
CA VAL A 312 9.13 14.52 14.88
C VAL A 312 9.45 13.48 15.94
N TYR A 313 10.42 12.59 15.70
CA TYR A 313 10.89 11.62 16.71
C TYR A 313 11.35 12.27 18.01
N GLY A 314 12.10 13.37 17.89
CA GLY A 314 12.57 14.13 19.05
C GLY A 314 11.56 15.09 19.66
N HIS A 315 10.35 15.16 19.11
CA HIS A 315 9.33 16.17 19.45
C HIS A 315 9.85 17.61 19.37
N ASP A 316 10.84 17.82 18.48
CA ASP A 316 11.48 19.11 18.21
C ASP A 316 10.65 19.90 17.19
N ALA A 317 10.06 20.99 17.62
CA ALA A 317 9.23 21.86 16.78
C ALA A 317 10.06 22.64 15.74
N ASN A 318 11.00 21.99 15.09
CA ASN A 318 11.97 22.55 14.16
C ASN A 318 11.35 22.79 12.78
N PHE A 319 10.49 23.80 12.70
CA PHE A 319 9.82 24.17 11.45
C PHE A 319 10.83 24.49 10.32
N GLY A 320 12.03 24.92 10.64
CA GLY A 320 13.08 25.21 9.66
C GLY A 320 13.44 24.00 8.78
N ARG A 321 13.39 22.78 9.32
CA ARG A 321 13.60 21.53 8.57
C ARG A 321 12.50 21.31 7.54
N MET A 322 11.24 21.60 7.91
CA MET A 322 10.08 21.46 7.02
C MET A 322 10.13 22.53 5.90
N ILE A 323 10.45 23.77 6.24
CA ILE A 323 10.65 24.86 5.25
C ILE A 323 11.78 24.50 4.28
N CYS A 324 12.91 23.99 4.78
CA CYS A 324 13.98 23.47 3.92
C CYS A 324 13.48 22.38 2.97
N ALA A 325 12.69 21.42 3.48
CA ALA A 325 12.16 20.33 2.67
C ALA A 325 11.24 20.83 1.55
N LEU A 326 10.39 21.81 1.84
CA LEU A 326 9.60 22.51 0.82
C LEU A 326 10.50 23.23 -0.19
N GLY A 327 11.54 23.95 0.30
CA GLY A 327 12.43 24.78 -0.51
C GLY A 327 13.29 24.02 -1.53
N TYR A 328 13.73 22.79 -1.21
CA TYR A 328 14.49 21.97 -2.16
C TYR A 328 13.62 21.01 -2.99
N SER A 329 12.30 21.05 -2.86
CA SER A 329 11.37 20.17 -3.58
C SER A 329 11.42 20.28 -5.10
N GLY A 330 11.94 21.39 -5.63
CA GLY A 330 11.93 21.73 -7.05
C GLY A 330 10.71 22.57 -7.47
N VAL A 331 9.73 22.77 -6.59
CA VAL A 331 8.60 23.67 -6.83
C VAL A 331 8.99 25.10 -6.48
N SER A 332 8.66 26.07 -7.36
CA SER A 332 8.91 27.48 -7.09
C SER A 332 7.75 28.09 -6.32
N PHE A 333 8.05 28.80 -5.24
CA PHE A 333 7.07 29.53 -4.42
C PHE A 333 7.72 30.75 -3.75
N ASP A 334 6.89 31.65 -3.23
CA ASP A 334 7.34 32.81 -2.45
C ASP A 334 7.41 32.42 -0.96
N PRO A 335 8.62 32.29 -0.37
CA PRO A 335 8.75 31.82 1.01
C PRO A 335 8.13 32.78 2.04
N ASP A 336 7.96 34.07 1.69
CA ASP A 336 7.39 35.07 2.59
C ASP A 336 5.85 34.96 2.71
N LYS A 337 5.21 34.18 1.83
CA LYS A 337 3.74 34.01 1.82
C LYS A 337 3.23 32.74 2.46
N ILE A 338 4.09 31.74 2.61
CA ILE A 338 3.66 30.45 3.12
C ILE A 338 3.35 30.52 4.62
N GLU A 339 2.44 29.67 5.05
CA GLU A 339 2.14 29.47 6.46
C GLU A 339 2.35 28.00 6.83
N LEU A 340 2.95 27.71 7.99
CA LEU A 340 3.18 26.36 8.49
C LEU A 340 2.56 26.14 9.87
N PHE A 341 1.92 24.98 10.03
CA PHE A 341 1.27 24.58 11.27
C PHE A 341 1.66 23.16 11.65
N PHE A 342 1.72 22.89 12.96
CA PHE A 342 1.68 21.54 13.51
C PHE A 342 0.31 21.27 14.10
N GLU A 343 -0.22 20.08 13.80
CA GLU A 343 -1.56 19.67 14.26
C GLU A 343 -1.51 18.23 14.77
N SER A 344 -2.29 17.95 15.79
CA SER A 344 -2.59 16.61 16.29
C SER A 344 -3.84 16.65 17.15
N LYS A 345 -4.23 15.52 17.75
CA LYS A 345 -5.30 15.51 18.75
C LYS A 345 -5.01 16.39 19.98
N ALA A 346 -3.76 16.80 20.20
CA ALA A 346 -3.38 17.67 21.32
C ALA A 346 -3.57 19.17 21.01
N GLY A 347 -3.81 19.54 19.76
CA GLY A 347 -4.04 20.92 19.35
C GLY A 347 -3.49 21.27 17.98
N ARG A 348 -3.50 22.57 17.69
CA ARG A 348 -2.94 23.16 16.47
C ARG A 348 -2.16 24.40 16.83
N ILE A 349 -0.95 24.55 16.29
CA ILE A 349 -0.10 25.72 16.48
C ILE A 349 0.50 26.19 15.16
N GLN A 350 0.49 27.51 14.92
CA GLN A 350 1.15 28.11 13.78
C GLN A 350 2.62 28.44 14.14
N VAL A 351 3.56 27.91 13.39
CA VAL A 351 4.99 28.04 13.69
C VAL A 351 5.75 28.96 12.72
N PHE A 352 5.18 29.22 11.53
CA PHE A 352 5.79 30.06 10.53
C PHE A 352 4.74 30.85 9.74
N LYS A 353 5.00 32.13 9.51
CA LYS A 353 4.15 33.06 8.75
C LYS A 353 4.94 34.30 8.35
N ASP A 354 4.58 34.92 7.20
CA ASP A 354 5.18 36.17 6.69
C ASP A 354 6.72 36.13 6.66
N GLY A 355 7.29 34.98 6.28
CA GLY A 355 8.74 34.76 6.15
C GLY A 355 9.49 34.56 7.49
N VAL A 356 8.78 34.54 8.64
CA VAL A 356 9.41 34.49 9.96
C VAL A 356 8.71 33.49 10.90
N SER A 357 9.40 33.12 11.99
CA SER A 357 8.81 32.40 13.11
C SER A 357 7.69 33.20 13.77
N THR A 358 6.61 32.55 14.17
CA THR A 358 5.44 33.18 14.81
C THR A 358 5.60 33.42 16.31
N ASN A 359 6.77 33.23 16.89
CA ASN A 359 6.99 33.35 18.33
C ASN A 359 6.03 32.44 19.14
N TYR A 360 5.85 31.20 18.65
CA TYR A 360 4.97 30.17 19.23
C TYR A 360 5.52 29.62 20.56
N ASP A 361 4.62 29.00 21.37
CA ASP A 361 5.00 28.28 22.58
C ASP A 361 5.64 26.93 22.23
N GLU A 362 6.93 26.77 22.52
CA GLU A 362 7.70 25.56 22.21
C GLU A 362 7.22 24.33 23.01
N GLU A 363 6.74 24.50 24.26
CA GLU A 363 6.21 23.38 25.05
C GLU A 363 4.89 22.89 24.48
N GLU A 364 4.01 23.80 24.03
CA GLU A 364 2.79 23.45 23.34
C GLU A 364 3.09 22.74 22.00
N ALA A 365 4.00 23.24 21.19
CA ALA A 365 4.37 22.65 19.93
C ALA A 365 4.98 21.23 20.13
N SER A 366 5.85 21.05 21.12
CA SER A 366 6.42 19.76 21.49
C SER A 366 5.33 18.76 21.93
N ARG A 367 4.35 19.21 22.73
CA ARG A 367 3.22 18.39 23.15
C ARG A 367 2.33 17.94 21.97
N ILE A 368 2.20 18.78 20.95
CA ILE A 368 1.49 18.44 19.69
C ILE A 368 2.28 17.37 18.94
N LEU A 369 3.59 17.52 18.79
CA LEU A 369 4.47 16.58 18.09
C LEU A 369 4.66 15.25 18.82
N ALA A 370 4.40 15.18 20.12
CA ALA A 370 4.49 13.96 20.93
C ALA A 370 3.29 13.00 20.76
N GLN A 371 2.39 13.27 19.81
CA GLN A 371 1.24 12.40 19.55
C GLN A 371 1.59 11.33 18.51
N PRO A 372 0.90 10.16 18.54
CA PRO A 372 1.17 9.08 17.59
C PRO A 372 0.78 9.40 16.14
N GLU A 373 -0.02 10.45 15.94
CA GLU A 373 -0.40 10.97 14.62
C GLU A 373 -0.18 12.48 14.63
N VAL A 374 0.66 12.96 13.71
CA VAL A 374 1.05 14.37 13.60
C VAL A 374 0.82 14.84 12.17
N THR A 375 0.13 15.96 12.01
CA THR A 375 -0.03 16.64 10.72
C THR A 375 0.90 17.86 10.67
N ILE A 376 1.69 17.93 9.60
CA ILE A 376 2.46 19.10 9.19
C ILE A 376 1.67 19.75 8.06
N LEU A 377 0.98 20.85 8.35
CA LEU A 377 0.17 21.57 7.37
C LEU A 377 0.94 22.77 6.81
N ALA A 378 1.14 22.78 5.49
CA ALA A 378 1.72 23.91 4.77
C ALA A 378 0.67 24.54 3.84
N ASP A 379 0.35 25.81 4.04
CA ASP A 379 -0.47 26.61 3.11
C ASP A 379 0.43 27.46 2.23
N MET A 380 0.46 27.15 0.94
CA MET A 380 1.38 27.73 -0.02
C MET A 380 0.94 29.09 -0.57
N LYS A 381 -0.32 29.46 -0.41
CA LYS A 381 -0.91 30.73 -0.90
C LYS A 381 -0.71 31.01 -2.41
N MET A 382 -0.57 29.95 -3.21
CA MET A 382 -0.37 30.02 -4.67
C MET A 382 -1.64 29.72 -5.47
N GLY A 383 -2.62 29.04 -4.87
CA GLY A 383 -3.83 28.61 -5.56
C GLY A 383 -4.82 27.90 -4.63
N THR A 384 -5.49 26.86 -5.15
CA THR A 384 -6.56 26.15 -4.41
C THR A 384 -6.37 24.64 -4.39
N LYS A 385 -5.25 24.16 -4.93
CA LYS A 385 -5.01 22.70 -5.01
C LYS A 385 -4.34 22.22 -3.74
N GLU A 386 -4.60 20.96 -3.43
CA GLU A 386 -4.06 20.31 -2.24
C GLU A 386 -3.63 18.87 -2.52
N ALA A 387 -2.73 18.36 -1.70
CA ALA A 387 -2.37 16.95 -1.62
C ALA A 387 -1.85 16.63 -0.22
N THR A 388 -1.93 15.35 0.13
CA THR A 388 -1.41 14.81 1.39
C THR A 388 -0.44 13.68 1.10
N ALA A 389 0.67 13.64 1.83
CA ALA A 389 1.61 12.53 1.84
C ALA A 389 1.76 12.00 3.27
N TRP A 390 2.03 10.70 3.40
CA TRP A 390 2.19 10.04 4.69
C TRP A 390 3.57 9.41 4.83
N GLY A 391 4.11 9.48 6.02
CA GLY A 391 5.38 8.88 6.40
C GLY A 391 5.38 8.55 7.88
N CYS A 392 6.54 8.21 8.40
CA CYS A 392 6.74 8.02 9.84
C CYS A 392 7.97 8.79 10.31
N ASP A 393 8.13 8.92 11.60
CA ASP A 393 9.36 9.41 12.22
C ASP A 393 10.58 8.50 11.93
N LEU A 394 11.78 9.00 12.18
CA LEU A 394 13.03 8.24 12.02
C LEU A 394 13.67 8.01 13.37
N THR A 395 13.69 6.76 13.80
CA THR A 395 14.13 6.33 15.13
C THR A 395 15.47 5.60 15.09
N TYR A 396 16.08 5.37 16.26
CA TYR A 396 17.25 4.50 16.38
C TYR A 396 16.95 3.05 16.01
N ASP A 397 15.72 2.59 16.24
CA ASP A 397 15.32 1.22 15.95
C ASP A 397 15.26 0.94 14.43
N TYR A 398 14.99 1.95 13.58
CA TYR A 398 15.12 1.80 12.13
C TYR A 398 16.53 1.33 11.75
N VAL A 399 17.57 2.00 12.26
CA VAL A 399 18.96 1.62 11.97
C VAL A 399 19.29 0.24 12.53
N LYS A 400 18.84 -0.07 13.74
CA LYS A 400 19.06 -1.36 14.39
C LYS A 400 18.42 -2.52 13.61
N ILE A 401 17.18 -2.36 13.15
CA ILE A 401 16.47 -3.38 12.37
C ILE A 401 17.20 -3.63 11.04
N ASN A 402 17.61 -2.55 10.35
CA ASN A 402 18.20 -2.66 9.02
C ASN A 402 19.69 -3.04 9.02
N ALA A 403 20.40 -2.84 10.12
CA ALA A 403 21.80 -3.25 10.23
C ALA A 403 21.99 -4.77 10.20
N ASP A 404 20.96 -5.57 10.51
CA ASP A 404 21.03 -7.02 10.63
C ASP A 404 19.88 -7.77 9.93
N TYR A 405 19.35 -7.21 8.84
CA TYR A 405 18.15 -7.71 8.13
C TYR A 405 18.32 -9.12 7.54
N ARG A 406 19.54 -9.55 7.22
CA ARG A 406 19.81 -10.86 6.60
C ARG A 406 19.92 -12.03 7.57
N SER A 407 20.14 -11.76 8.85
CA SER A 407 20.37 -12.77 9.88
C SER A 407 19.11 -13.50 10.36
#